data_9ed88f2d0dcffb4ee849d318afc1a5bd
#
_entry.id   9ed88f2d0dcffb4ee849d318afc1a5bd
#
_cell.length_a   1.000
_cell.length_b   1.000
_cell.length_c   1.000
_cell.angle_alpha   90.00
_cell.angle_beta   90.00
_cell.angle_gamma   90.00
#
_symmetry.space_group_name_H-M   'P 1'
#
loop_
_entity.id
_entity.type
_entity.pdbx_description
1 polymer ?
#
loop_
_entity_poly.entity_id
_entity_poly.type
_entity_poly.pdbx_seq_one_letter_code
_entity_poly.pdbx_strand_id
1 'polypeptide(L)'
;MEATRCSNESSLAHETITVANQESVLPRLGSMIDDLRRSLGESRASLQKFDVPLEQATTSSLEALKAYQLGLELRAHSKNFEARPAFKTAIALDANFAIAYAQLGSSYSNEGEVQEGKKCFEKAFELRSRATEPERLYIVGRYFDIVTSELEKGSETYKLWTEMYPDEWLAYNALANDANLLGRYDTVVDASKQVVRLYPNHNFGYINLLFGLIALNRLDEAKSLCEELIGRGHDDTFIHLNLFAIASLRHDEQALSREYEWAQKHPDNIPMRYAQAKADAAMGEIKQSTELFEEAAKRSAARGDSEEAADMLATSAEINSEMGRTALAQKESGEAVTLGKSQIVLGLAALIASRAGAEKRFRELLDELDHDYPLSTFNMGLYSPMARTTLAVAHGRSAAEISNLMEPALPYELGQIADLLPIYVRGESYLKIGSGKEAEREFQKVVDHHGVDAMTTLYPLSQLGLARCYALQGRKADSRRAYEAFFSVWKDADRDLPILVKARNEYQELK
;
A
#
# COMPACT_ATOMS: atom_id res chain seq x y z
N MET A 1 -6.30 -34.95 20.75
CA MET A 1 -5.45 -34.33 19.69
C MET A 1 -4.54 -35.42 19.09
N GLU A 2 -4.30 -35.31 17.82
CA GLU A 2 -3.44 -36.24 17.09
C GLU A 2 -2.49 -35.46 16.19
N ALA A 3 -1.20 -35.82 16.20
CA ALA A 3 -0.22 -35.32 15.26
C ALA A 3 0.07 -36.40 14.21
N THR A 4 -0.07 -36.09 12.94
CA THR A 4 0.14 -37.01 11.83
C THR A 4 1.27 -36.55 10.94
N ARG A 5 1.98 -37.49 10.31
CA ARG A 5 3.02 -37.21 9.35
C ARG A 5 2.41 -36.78 8.01
N CYS A 6 2.73 -35.59 7.53
CA CYS A 6 2.16 -35.03 6.28
C CYS A 6 2.42 -35.91 5.05
N SER A 7 3.48 -36.71 5.01
CA SER A 7 3.86 -37.50 3.84
C SER A 7 3.01 -38.76 3.63
N ASN A 8 2.38 -39.30 4.68
CA ASN A 8 1.65 -40.58 4.62
C ASN A 8 0.51 -40.71 5.65
N GLU A 9 0.12 -39.61 6.28
CA GLU A 9 -0.95 -39.54 7.28
C GLU A 9 -0.78 -40.49 8.49
N SER A 10 0.43 -41.06 8.70
CA SER A 10 0.66 -41.93 9.85
C SER A 10 0.66 -41.11 11.15
N SER A 11 -0.04 -41.62 12.19
CA SER A 11 -0.04 -40.97 13.51
C SER A 11 1.36 -40.97 14.11
N LEU A 12 1.82 -39.80 14.54
CA LEU A 12 3.10 -39.59 15.22
C LEU A 12 2.92 -39.55 16.74
N ALA A 13 1.84 -38.95 17.20
CA ALA A 13 1.48 -38.88 18.61
C ALA A 13 -0.01 -38.64 18.73
N HIS A 14 -0.63 -39.19 19.79
CA HIS A 14 -2.04 -39.05 20.07
C HIS A 14 -2.24 -38.86 21.57
N GLU A 15 -2.92 -37.77 21.94
CA GLU A 15 -3.27 -37.48 23.33
C GLU A 15 -4.75 -37.27 23.46
N THR A 16 -5.33 -37.85 24.58
CA THR A 16 -6.75 -37.71 24.90
C THR A 16 -6.90 -37.32 26.36
N ILE A 17 -7.72 -36.31 26.63
CA ILE A 17 -8.06 -35.90 27.99
C ILE A 17 -9.56 -35.99 28.22
N THR A 18 -9.92 -36.26 29.47
CA THR A 18 -11.29 -36.15 29.97
C THR A 18 -11.34 -35.02 30.98
N VAL A 19 -12.28 -34.11 30.83
CA VAL A 19 -12.49 -32.98 31.73
C VAL A 19 -13.81 -33.11 32.47
N ALA A 20 -13.83 -32.66 33.72
CA ALA A 20 -15.03 -32.78 34.57
C ALA A 20 -16.08 -31.70 34.28
N ASN A 21 -15.62 -30.54 33.80
CA ASN A 21 -16.46 -29.37 33.48
C ASN A 21 -15.76 -28.50 32.41
N GLN A 22 -16.49 -27.53 31.89
CA GLN A 22 -16.05 -26.65 30.82
C GLN A 22 -14.90 -25.73 31.24
N GLU A 23 -14.84 -25.28 32.49
CA GLU A 23 -13.80 -24.43 33.05
C GLU A 23 -12.43 -25.12 33.09
N SER A 24 -12.42 -26.45 33.17
CA SER A 24 -11.22 -27.29 33.19
C SER A 24 -10.65 -27.56 31.78
N VAL A 25 -11.34 -27.17 30.70
CA VAL A 25 -10.93 -27.50 29.31
C VAL A 25 -9.62 -26.85 28.97
N LEU A 26 -9.50 -25.52 29.09
CA LEU A 26 -8.30 -24.77 28.67
C LEU A 26 -7.06 -25.17 29.48
N PRO A 27 -7.06 -25.25 30.82
CA PRO A 27 -5.89 -25.71 31.58
C PRO A 27 -5.45 -27.13 31.18
N ARG A 28 -6.40 -28.04 30.95
CA ARG A 28 -6.10 -29.40 30.53
C ARG A 28 -5.64 -29.51 29.09
N LEU A 29 -6.17 -28.65 28.22
CA LEU A 29 -5.73 -28.58 26.83
C LEU A 29 -4.26 -28.08 26.72
N GLY A 30 -3.88 -27.08 27.51
CA GLY A 30 -2.50 -26.61 27.62
C GLY A 30 -1.55 -27.75 27.99
N SER A 31 -1.81 -28.48 29.09
CA SER A 31 -0.96 -29.60 29.50
C SER A 31 -0.92 -30.74 28.46
N MET A 32 -2.02 -31.01 27.75
CA MET A 32 -2.05 -31.99 26.67
C MET A 32 -1.21 -31.56 25.45
N ILE A 33 -1.20 -30.28 25.12
CA ILE A 33 -0.34 -29.71 24.06
C ILE A 33 1.13 -29.93 24.44
N ASP A 34 1.52 -29.66 25.67
CA ASP A 34 2.89 -29.85 26.14
C ASP A 34 3.30 -31.32 26.14
N ASP A 35 2.39 -32.24 26.51
CA ASP A 35 2.62 -33.66 26.43
C ASP A 35 2.81 -34.12 24.98
N LEU A 36 1.98 -33.62 24.07
CA LEU A 36 2.10 -33.90 22.62
C LEU A 36 3.42 -33.36 22.04
N ARG A 37 3.79 -32.12 22.38
CA ARG A 37 5.08 -31.49 21.93
C ARG A 37 6.28 -32.29 22.45
N ARG A 38 6.24 -32.76 23.70
CA ARG A 38 7.28 -33.66 24.25
C ARG A 38 7.32 -35.00 23.52
N SER A 39 6.20 -35.58 23.18
CA SER A 39 6.11 -36.84 22.44
C SER A 39 6.71 -36.70 21.03
N LEU A 40 6.63 -35.51 20.44
CA LEU A 40 7.24 -35.17 19.15
C LEU A 40 8.72 -34.81 19.23
N GLY A 41 9.32 -34.83 20.44
CA GLY A 41 10.75 -34.65 20.65
C GLY A 41 11.20 -33.21 20.91
N GLU A 42 10.27 -32.32 21.24
CA GLU A 42 10.63 -30.94 21.58
C GLU A 42 11.42 -30.88 22.90
N SER A 43 12.48 -30.07 22.94
CA SER A 43 13.36 -29.95 24.09
C SER A 43 12.66 -29.26 25.28
N ARG A 44 13.06 -29.65 26.51
CA ARG A 44 12.56 -28.98 27.72
C ARG A 44 12.82 -27.47 27.74
N ALA A 45 13.95 -27.04 27.20
CA ALA A 45 14.30 -25.61 27.12
C ALA A 45 13.37 -24.85 26.16
N SER A 46 12.99 -25.47 25.05
CA SER A 46 12.02 -24.93 24.11
C SER A 46 10.63 -24.85 24.75
N LEU A 47 10.17 -25.93 25.37
CA LEU A 47 8.89 -25.94 26.09
C LEU A 47 8.83 -24.84 27.14
N GLN A 48 9.83 -24.71 28.00
CA GLN A 48 9.86 -23.64 29.03
C GLN A 48 9.92 -22.23 28.46
N LYS A 49 10.54 -22.03 27.30
CA LYS A 49 10.63 -20.70 26.65
C LYS A 49 9.28 -20.25 26.08
N PHE A 50 8.43 -21.21 25.67
CA PHE A 50 7.15 -20.95 25.01
C PHE A 50 5.94 -21.47 25.81
N ASP A 51 6.17 -21.87 27.06
CA ASP A 51 5.15 -22.39 27.96
C ASP A 51 4.39 -21.25 28.65
N VAL A 52 3.42 -20.70 27.96
CA VAL A 52 2.44 -19.79 28.54
C VAL A 52 1.14 -20.58 28.75
N PRO A 53 0.62 -20.71 29.98
CA PRO A 53 -0.64 -21.39 30.21
C PRO A 53 -1.73 -20.86 29.28
N LEU A 54 -2.47 -21.76 28.62
CA LEU A 54 -3.40 -21.39 27.55
C LEU A 54 -4.47 -20.41 28.03
N GLU A 55 -4.87 -20.52 29.30
CA GLU A 55 -5.77 -19.60 29.98
C GLU A 55 -5.20 -18.21 30.27
N GLN A 56 -3.87 -18.07 30.26
CA GLN A 56 -3.16 -16.80 30.43
C GLN A 56 -2.67 -16.26 29.09
N ALA A 57 -2.66 -17.13 28.06
CA ALA A 57 -2.06 -16.82 26.78
C ALA A 57 -2.89 -15.84 25.95
N THR A 58 -4.23 -15.96 25.96
CA THR A 58 -5.08 -15.15 25.11
C THR A 58 -6.45 -14.82 25.73
N THR A 59 -7.20 -15.79 26.19
CA THR A 59 -8.46 -15.62 26.94
C THR A 59 -8.73 -16.81 27.84
N SER A 60 -9.34 -16.59 29.01
CA SER A 60 -9.81 -17.65 29.90
C SER A 60 -11.20 -18.18 29.52
N SER A 61 -11.91 -17.54 28.60
CA SER A 61 -13.24 -17.93 28.15
C SER A 61 -13.19 -18.86 26.93
N LEU A 62 -13.60 -20.10 27.10
CA LEU A 62 -13.70 -21.05 25.98
C LEU A 62 -14.70 -20.58 24.91
N GLU A 63 -15.80 -19.95 25.34
CA GLU A 63 -16.81 -19.39 24.45
C GLU A 63 -16.22 -18.21 23.62
N ALA A 64 -15.44 -17.34 24.25
CA ALA A 64 -14.74 -16.26 23.56
C ALA A 64 -13.74 -16.82 22.51
N LEU A 65 -12.99 -17.86 22.88
CA LEU A 65 -12.07 -18.54 21.99
C LEU A 65 -12.78 -19.18 20.78
N LYS A 66 -13.92 -19.84 20.98
CA LYS A 66 -14.73 -20.40 19.88
C LYS A 66 -15.26 -19.33 18.94
N ALA A 67 -15.76 -18.22 19.46
CA ALA A 67 -16.23 -17.11 18.67
C ALA A 67 -15.07 -16.48 17.86
N TYR A 68 -13.91 -16.30 18.50
CA TYR A 68 -12.69 -15.83 17.85
C TYR A 68 -12.25 -16.73 16.69
N GLN A 69 -12.24 -18.06 16.92
CA GLN A 69 -11.86 -19.04 15.90
C GLN A 69 -12.80 -19.00 14.69
N LEU A 70 -14.12 -18.87 14.91
CA LEU A 70 -15.08 -18.66 13.81
C LEU A 70 -14.75 -17.40 13.00
N GLY A 71 -14.39 -16.31 13.68
CA GLY A 71 -13.97 -15.09 13.01
C GLY A 71 -12.71 -15.29 12.13
N LEU A 72 -11.72 -16.04 12.63
CA LEU A 72 -10.52 -16.37 11.88
C LEU A 72 -10.82 -17.22 10.64
N GLU A 73 -11.69 -18.23 10.76
CA GLU A 73 -12.12 -19.07 9.64
C GLU A 73 -12.78 -18.24 8.53
N LEU A 74 -13.68 -17.34 8.90
CA LEU A 74 -14.31 -16.43 7.93
C LEU A 74 -13.28 -15.53 7.23
N ARG A 75 -12.34 -14.95 8.00
CA ARG A 75 -11.26 -14.13 7.42
C ARG A 75 -10.33 -14.91 6.48
N ALA A 76 -10.03 -16.16 6.80
CA ALA A 76 -9.21 -17.02 5.95
C ALA A 76 -9.84 -17.23 4.56
N HIS A 77 -11.15 -17.07 4.43
CA HIS A 77 -11.90 -17.08 3.16
C HIS A 77 -12.21 -15.67 2.62
N SER A 78 -11.48 -14.65 3.06
CA SER A 78 -11.66 -13.22 2.67
C SER A 78 -13.05 -12.65 3.02
N LYS A 79 -13.78 -13.26 3.97
CA LYS A 79 -15.09 -12.81 4.44
C LYS A 79 -14.95 -11.88 5.64
N ASN A 80 -14.28 -10.73 5.43
CA ASN A 80 -13.99 -9.81 6.53
C ASN A 80 -15.25 -9.24 7.17
N PHE A 81 -16.25 -8.88 6.38
CA PHE A 81 -17.52 -8.33 6.89
C PHE A 81 -18.25 -9.34 7.77
N GLU A 82 -18.38 -10.60 7.31
CA GLU A 82 -19.05 -11.68 8.04
C GLU A 82 -18.26 -12.12 9.29
N ALA A 83 -16.95 -11.91 9.35
CA ALA A 83 -16.12 -12.23 10.51
C ALA A 83 -16.36 -11.28 11.71
N ARG A 84 -16.77 -10.03 11.47
CA ARG A 84 -16.93 -9.00 12.51
C ARG A 84 -17.89 -9.39 13.64
N PRO A 85 -19.09 -9.94 13.40
CA PRO A 85 -19.98 -10.39 14.47
C PRO A 85 -19.34 -11.42 15.40
N ALA A 86 -18.52 -12.33 14.84
CA ALA A 86 -17.82 -13.34 15.62
C ALA A 86 -16.75 -12.73 16.54
N PHE A 87 -15.93 -11.81 16.04
CA PHE A 87 -14.96 -11.08 16.87
C PHE A 87 -15.65 -10.18 17.91
N LYS A 88 -16.74 -9.50 17.57
CA LYS A 88 -17.54 -8.73 18.54
C LYS A 88 -18.11 -9.63 19.64
N THR A 89 -18.54 -10.83 19.31
CA THR A 89 -19.00 -11.83 20.31
C THR A 89 -17.85 -12.26 21.21
N ALA A 90 -16.66 -12.53 20.66
CA ALA A 90 -15.49 -12.87 21.46
C ALA A 90 -15.13 -11.75 22.45
N ILE A 91 -15.16 -10.49 22.01
CA ILE A 91 -14.91 -9.31 22.84
C ILE A 91 -16.00 -9.13 23.91
N ALA A 92 -17.27 -9.38 23.58
CA ALA A 92 -18.37 -9.29 24.55
C ALA A 92 -18.26 -10.36 25.66
N LEU A 93 -17.72 -11.54 25.34
CA LEU A 93 -17.47 -12.63 26.28
C LEU A 93 -16.21 -12.43 27.13
N ASP A 94 -15.20 -11.75 26.57
CA ASP A 94 -13.99 -11.33 27.26
C ASP A 94 -13.50 -9.96 26.76
N ALA A 95 -13.81 -8.92 27.49
CA ALA A 95 -13.45 -7.54 27.18
C ALA A 95 -11.91 -7.26 27.22
N ASN A 96 -11.12 -8.21 27.72
CA ASN A 96 -9.66 -8.12 27.76
C ASN A 96 -8.96 -8.93 26.66
N PHE A 97 -9.71 -9.50 25.73
CA PHE A 97 -9.19 -10.34 24.66
C PHE A 97 -8.49 -9.50 23.56
N ALA A 98 -7.24 -9.12 23.83
CA ALA A 98 -6.47 -8.16 23.03
C ALA A 98 -6.42 -8.51 21.53
N ILE A 99 -6.12 -9.78 21.19
CA ILE A 99 -5.98 -10.18 19.79
C ILE A 99 -7.33 -10.17 19.06
N ALA A 100 -8.46 -10.36 19.75
CA ALA A 100 -9.78 -10.27 19.12
C ALA A 100 -10.10 -8.85 18.66
N TYR A 101 -9.68 -7.83 19.43
CA TYR A 101 -9.74 -6.42 18.98
C TYR A 101 -8.86 -6.20 17.74
N ALA A 102 -7.63 -6.70 17.72
CA ALA A 102 -6.73 -6.53 16.58
C ALA A 102 -7.28 -7.20 15.31
N GLN A 103 -7.89 -8.38 15.42
CA GLN A 103 -8.50 -9.08 14.30
C GLN A 103 -9.78 -8.39 13.80
N LEU A 104 -10.58 -7.82 14.72
CA LEU A 104 -11.71 -6.97 14.36
C LEU A 104 -11.21 -5.71 13.63
N GLY A 105 -10.14 -5.09 14.13
CA GLY A 105 -9.50 -3.94 13.50
C GLY A 105 -9.04 -4.24 12.08
N SER A 106 -8.38 -5.40 11.88
CA SER A 106 -7.99 -5.85 10.53
C SER A 106 -9.19 -6.08 9.62
N SER A 107 -10.30 -6.62 10.16
CA SER A 107 -11.53 -6.84 9.38
C SER A 107 -12.19 -5.53 8.95
N TYR A 108 -12.10 -4.49 9.77
CA TYR A 108 -12.56 -3.15 9.40
C TYR A 108 -11.64 -2.51 8.36
N SER A 109 -10.32 -2.53 8.59
CA SER A 109 -9.35 -1.90 7.68
C SER A 109 -9.35 -2.54 6.29
N ASN A 110 -9.53 -3.87 6.20
CA ASN A 110 -9.60 -4.56 4.91
C ASN A 110 -10.87 -4.26 4.10
N GLU A 111 -11.90 -3.69 4.73
CA GLU A 111 -13.15 -3.27 4.08
C GLU A 111 -13.27 -1.73 3.98
N GLY A 112 -12.14 -1.02 4.15
CA GLY A 112 -12.06 0.44 4.01
C GLY A 112 -12.54 1.26 5.23
N GLU A 113 -13.07 0.61 6.29
CA GLU A 113 -13.50 1.30 7.50
C GLU A 113 -12.31 1.60 8.43
N VAL A 114 -11.35 2.39 7.94
CA VAL A 114 -10.05 2.61 8.58
C VAL A 114 -10.17 3.20 9.99
N GLN A 115 -11.10 4.14 10.20
CA GLN A 115 -11.29 4.78 11.51
C GLN A 115 -11.81 3.81 12.58
N GLU A 116 -12.71 2.89 12.22
CA GLU A 116 -13.16 1.84 13.14
C GLU A 116 -12.05 0.81 13.39
N GLY A 117 -11.26 0.50 12.36
CA GLY A 117 -10.03 -0.30 12.49
C GLY A 117 -9.04 0.31 13.47
N LYS A 118 -8.77 1.62 13.35
CA LYS A 118 -7.87 2.38 14.23
C LYS A 118 -8.28 2.27 15.70
N LYS A 119 -9.55 2.53 16.03
CA LYS A 119 -10.09 2.38 17.40
C LYS A 119 -9.87 0.97 17.96
N CYS A 120 -10.05 -0.05 17.12
CA CYS A 120 -9.84 -1.44 17.53
C CYS A 120 -8.36 -1.72 17.82
N PHE A 121 -7.43 -1.23 17.00
CA PHE A 121 -5.98 -1.38 17.23
C PHE A 121 -5.49 -0.58 18.43
N GLU A 122 -6.02 0.62 18.68
CA GLU A 122 -5.76 1.38 19.90
C GLU A 122 -6.12 0.54 21.13
N LYS A 123 -7.32 -0.06 21.12
CA LYS A 123 -7.77 -0.91 22.23
C LYS A 123 -6.94 -2.19 22.39
N ALA A 124 -6.59 -2.84 21.28
CA ALA A 124 -5.68 -3.98 21.29
C ALA A 124 -4.33 -3.63 21.91
N PHE A 125 -3.77 -2.47 21.52
CA PHE A 125 -2.48 -1.99 22.03
C PHE A 125 -2.52 -1.66 23.54
N GLU A 126 -3.61 -1.08 24.05
CA GLU A 126 -3.81 -0.89 25.51
C GLU A 126 -3.74 -2.24 26.26
N LEU A 127 -4.31 -3.28 25.67
CA LEU A 127 -4.45 -4.61 26.26
C LEU A 127 -3.26 -5.55 25.95
N ARG A 128 -2.26 -5.11 25.19
CA ARG A 128 -1.18 -5.95 24.64
C ARG A 128 -0.36 -6.75 25.65
N SER A 129 -0.32 -6.31 26.92
CA SER A 129 0.35 -7.04 27.99
C SER A 129 -0.36 -8.35 28.38
N ARG A 130 -1.59 -8.57 27.89
CA ARG A 130 -2.38 -9.78 28.11
C ARG A 130 -2.32 -10.76 26.93
N ALA A 131 -1.65 -10.36 25.84
CA ALA A 131 -1.48 -11.19 24.66
C ALA A 131 -0.23 -12.08 24.78
N THR A 132 -0.20 -13.19 24.04
CA THR A 132 1.03 -13.97 23.85
C THR A 132 2.07 -13.13 23.13
N GLU A 133 3.34 -13.55 23.15
CA GLU A 133 4.41 -12.78 22.50
C GLU A 133 4.18 -12.60 20.99
N PRO A 134 3.81 -13.65 20.19
CA PRO A 134 3.47 -13.45 18.78
C PRO A 134 2.28 -12.50 18.56
N GLU A 135 1.22 -12.64 19.36
CA GLU A 135 0.05 -11.76 19.29
C GLU A 135 0.43 -10.32 19.66
N ARG A 136 1.29 -10.13 20.66
CA ARG A 136 1.80 -8.81 21.07
C ARG A 136 2.59 -8.15 19.95
N LEU A 137 3.45 -8.88 19.26
CA LEU A 137 4.21 -8.36 18.13
C LEU A 137 3.28 -7.96 16.97
N TYR A 138 2.27 -8.78 16.67
CA TYR A 138 1.24 -8.41 15.70
C TYR A 138 0.51 -7.12 16.09
N ILE A 139 0.02 -7.05 17.34
CA ILE A 139 -0.71 -5.86 17.84
C ILE A 139 0.16 -4.60 17.78
N VAL A 140 1.43 -4.70 18.20
CA VAL A 140 2.36 -3.56 18.23
C VAL A 140 2.68 -3.09 16.82
N GLY A 141 2.98 -4.02 15.89
CA GLY A 141 3.24 -3.67 14.50
C GLY A 141 2.01 -2.99 13.86
N ARG A 142 0.83 -3.60 13.99
CA ARG A 142 -0.40 -3.02 13.44
C ARG A 142 -0.78 -1.67 14.06
N TYR A 143 -0.45 -1.46 15.33
CA TYR A 143 -0.61 -0.15 15.96
C TYR A 143 0.27 0.91 15.27
N PHE A 144 1.54 0.58 15.02
CA PHE A 144 2.42 1.50 14.30
C PHE A 144 1.97 1.76 12.87
N ASP A 145 1.49 0.75 12.15
CA ASP A 145 1.03 0.93 10.76
C ASP A 145 -0.25 1.76 10.67
N ILE A 146 -1.27 1.41 11.47
CA ILE A 146 -2.63 1.91 11.28
C ILE A 146 -2.91 3.12 12.18
N VAL A 147 -2.42 3.12 13.42
CA VAL A 147 -2.77 4.17 14.41
C VAL A 147 -1.85 5.37 14.28
N THR A 148 -0.53 5.15 14.30
CA THR A 148 0.45 6.25 14.26
C THR A 148 1.09 6.46 12.90
N SER A 149 0.95 5.49 12.00
CA SER A 149 1.57 5.45 10.66
C SER A 149 3.10 5.61 10.71
N GLU A 150 3.74 5.09 11.78
CA GLU A 150 5.19 5.04 11.96
C GLU A 150 5.74 3.75 11.33
N LEU A 151 5.73 3.66 10.00
CA LEU A 151 6.02 2.44 9.25
C LEU A 151 7.39 1.81 9.57
N GLU A 152 8.41 2.62 9.90
CA GLU A 152 9.72 2.07 10.31
C GLU A 152 9.61 1.24 11.59
N LYS A 153 8.85 1.70 12.58
CA LYS A 153 8.63 0.95 13.83
C LYS A 153 7.80 -0.31 13.60
N GLY A 154 6.83 -0.25 12.69
CA GLY A 154 6.08 -1.42 12.22
C GLY A 154 7.03 -2.46 11.63
N SER A 155 7.82 -2.05 10.64
CA SER A 155 8.79 -2.88 9.94
C SER A 155 9.83 -3.52 10.88
N GLU A 156 10.40 -2.76 11.81
CA GLU A 156 11.31 -3.27 12.85
C GLU A 156 10.64 -4.32 13.74
N THR A 157 9.38 -4.08 14.12
CA THR A 157 8.58 -5.02 14.94
C THR A 157 8.35 -6.32 14.18
N TYR A 158 7.98 -6.27 12.90
CA TYR A 158 7.75 -7.47 12.09
C TYR A 158 9.04 -8.22 11.78
N LYS A 159 10.16 -7.50 11.56
CA LYS A 159 11.47 -8.12 11.43
C LYS A 159 11.84 -8.91 12.68
N LEU A 160 11.68 -8.31 13.86
CA LEU A 160 11.89 -9.00 15.14
C LEU A 160 10.97 -10.23 15.24
N TRP A 161 9.72 -10.12 14.78
CA TRP A 161 8.77 -11.24 14.80
C TRP A 161 9.23 -12.40 13.91
N THR A 162 9.72 -12.13 12.70
CA THR A 162 10.27 -13.19 11.81
C THR A 162 11.52 -13.85 12.39
N GLU A 163 12.36 -13.11 13.11
CA GLU A 163 13.58 -13.65 13.77
C GLU A 163 13.24 -14.55 14.96
N MET A 164 12.23 -14.18 15.74
CA MET A 164 11.81 -14.95 16.93
C MET A 164 10.97 -16.17 16.57
N TYR A 165 10.18 -16.10 15.51
CA TYR A 165 9.20 -17.10 15.08
C TYR A 165 9.32 -17.38 13.57
N PRO A 166 10.39 -18.07 13.12
CA PRO A 166 10.71 -18.25 11.70
C PRO A 166 9.72 -19.10 10.89
N ASP A 167 8.81 -19.79 11.56
CA ASP A 167 7.74 -20.57 10.92
C ASP A 167 6.37 -19.85 10.94
N GLU A 168 6.32 -18.61 11.41
CA GLU A 168 5.11 -17.80 11.45
C GLU A 168 4.92 -17.01 10.14
N TRP A 169 4.11 -17.54 9.23
CA TRP A 169 3.87 -16.92 7.92
C TRP A 169 3.31 -15.50 8.00
N LEU A 170 2.48 -15.20 9.02
CA LEU A 170 1.85 -13.88 9.18
C LEU A 170 2.91 -12.79 9.47
N ALA A 171 3.99 -13.15 10.17
CA ALA A 171 5.11 -12.23 10.41
C ALA A 171 5.79 -11.80 9.10
N TYR A 172 6.06 -12.77 8.22
CA TYR A 172 6.64 -12.48 6.90
C TYR A 172 5.67 -11.71 6.00
N ASN A 173 4.37 -12.01 6.06
CA ASN A 173 3.38 -11.26 5.29
C ASN A 173 3.29 -9.81 5.75
N ALA A 174 3.30 -9.55 7.05
CA ALA A 174 3.29 -8.19 7.60
C ALA A 174 4.59 -7.44 7.22
N LEU A 175 5.76 -8.10 7.33
CA LEU A 175 7.03 -7.53 6.90
C LEU A 175 7.04 -7.21 5.40
N ALA A 176 6.48 -8.07 4.54
CA ALA A 176 6.40 -7.82 3.11
C ALA A 176 5.53 -6.61 2.79
N ASN A 177 4.38 -6.46 3.46
CA ASN A 177 3.49 -5.31 3.29
C ASN A 177 4.21 -4.00 3.65
N ASP A 178 4.84 -3.92 4.83
CA ASP A 178 5.57 -2.73 5.25
C ASP A 178 6.75 -2.42 4.33
N ALA A 179 7.51 -3.45 3.96
CA ALA A 179 8.62 -3.31 3.03
C ALA A 179 8.16 -2.75 1.67
N ASN A 180 6.97 -3.12 1.19
CA ASN A 180 6.37 -2.57 -0.01
C ASN A 180 6.03 -1.08 0.15
N LEU A 181 5.38 -0.72 1.26
CA LEU A 181 5.08 0.68 1.57
C LEU A 181 6.35 1.54 1.63
N LEU A 182 7.46 0.98 2.14
CA LEU A 182 8.75 1.64 2.31
C LEU A 182 9.70 1.53 1.09
N GLY A 183 9.32 0.83 0.01
CA GLY A 183 10.15 0.67 -1.20
C GLY A 183 11.31 -0.30 -1.07
N ARG A 184 11.24 -1.26 -0.13
CA ARG A 184 12.28 -2.27 0.14
C ARG A 184 11.98 -3.56 -0.61
N TYR A 185 11.94 -3.50 -1.93
CA TYR A 185 11.38 -4.54 -2.79
C TYR A 185 12.12 -5.87 -2.76
N ASP A 186 13.44 -5.91 -2.51
CA ASP A 186 14.16 -7.17 -2.25
C ASP A 186 13.61 -7.86 -1.00
N THR A 187 13.35 -7.11 0.08
CA THR A 187 12.71 -7.63 1.30
C THR A 187 11.28 -8.12 1.01
N VAL A 188 10.52 -7.41 0.18
CA VAL A 188 9.19 -7.84 -0.27
C VAL A 188 9.25 -9.22 -0.91
N VAL A 189 10.15 -9.40 -1.89
CA VAL A 189 10.32 -10.66 -2.62
C VAL A 189 10.75 -11.80 -1.67
N ASP A 190 11.73 -11.55 -0.81
CA ASP A 190 12.26 -12.59 0.09
C ASP A 190 11.23 -13.00 1.15
N ALA A 191 10.56 -12.03 1.80
CA ALA A 191 9.52 -12.30 2.78
C ALA A 191 8.32 -13.00 2.15
N SER A 192 7.88 -12.57 0.97
CA SER A 192 6.76 -13.18 0.24
C SER A 192 7.04 -14.63 -0.16
N LYS A 193 8.27 -14.94 -0.57
CA LYS A 193 8.69 -16.35 -0.82
C LYS A 193 8.58 -17.19 0.45
N GLN A 194 8.87 -16.64 1.63
CA GLN A 194 8.66 -17.36 2.89
C GLN A 194 7.17 -17.60 3.15
N VAL A 195 6.30 -16.60 2.89
CA VAL A 195 4.84 -16.79 2.99
C VAL A 195 4.37 -17.92 2.09
N VAL A 196 4.78 -17.91 0.81
CA VAL A 196 4.43 -18.97 -0.17
C VAL A 196 4.93 -20.35 0.29
N ARG A 197 6.15 -20.42 0.84
CA ARG A 197 6.70 -21.67 1.38
C ARG A 197 5.92 -22.22 2.57
N LEU A 198 5.55 -21.33 3.51
CA LEU A 198 4.90 -21.71 4.77
C LEU A 198 3.38 -21.92 4.61
N TYR A 199 2.77 -21.17 3.68
CA TYR A 199 1.32 -21.19 3.48
C TYR A 199 0.95 -21.12 1.98
N PRO A 200 1.26 -22.17 1.18
CA PRO A 200 1.20 -22.13 -0.28
C PRO A 200 -0.21 -21.98 -0.87
N ASN A 201 -1.25 -22.26 -0.09
CA ASN A 201 -2.63 -22.15 -0.55
C ASN A 201 -3.26 -20.78 -0.27
N HIS A 202 -2.47 -19.82 0.22
CA HIS A 202 -2.97 -18.49 0.57
C HIS A 202 -2.49 -17.43 -0.41
N ASN A 203 -3.40 -16.57 -0.89
CA ASN A 203 -3.10 -15.60 -1.94
C ASN A 203 -2.14 -14.48 -1.52
N PHE A 204 -2.07 -14.10 -0.24
CA PHE A 204 -1.30 -12.95 0.23
C PHE A 204 0.20 -13.00 -0.17
N GLY A 205 0.83 -14.17 -0.04
CA GLY A 205 2.22 -14.33 -0.42
C GLY A 205 2.46 -14.08 -1.91
N TYR A 206 1.56 -14.54 -2.77
CA TYR A 206 1.65 -14.35 -4.21
C TYR A 206 1.39 -12.92 -4.62
N ILE A 207 0.42 -12.24 -3.98
CA ILE A 207 0.10 -10.83 -4.24
C ILE A 207 1.33 -9.95 -3.97
N ASN A 208 1.92 -10.08 -2.77
CA ASN A 208 3.09 -9.28 -2.41
C ASN A 208 4.30 -9.65 -3.29
N LEU A 209 4.49 -10.92 -3.64
CA LEU A 209 5.56 -11.35 -4.54
C LEU A 209 5.44 -10.71 -5.92
N LEU A 210 4.24 -10.67 -6.49
CA LEU A 210 3.98 -10.00 -7.77
C LEU A 210 4.31 -8.52 -7.71
N PHE A 211 3.88 -7.79 -6.68
CA PHE A 211 4.23 -6.38 -6.49
C PHE A 211 5.74 -6.17 -6.43
N GLY A 212 6.46 -6.96 -5.62
CA GLY A 212 7.91 -6.85 -5.52
C GLY A 212 8.63 -7.14 -6.83
N LEU A 213 8.20 -8.16 -7.58
CA LEU A 213 8.78 -8.51 -8.88
C LEU A 213 8.58 -7.40 -9.92
N ILE A 214 7.38 -6.81 -9.98
CA ILE A 214 7.06 -5.73 -10.93
C ILE A 214 7.87 -4.47 -10.57
N ALA A 215 7.91 -4.09 -9.31
CA ALA A 215 8.68 -2.93 -8.85
C ALA A 215 10.19 -3.05 -9.14
N LEU A 216 10.72 -4.28 -9.09
CA LEU A 216 12.12 -4.61 -9.48
C LEU A 216 12.31 -4.80 -10.99
N ASN A 217 11.31 -4.52 -11.83
CA ASN A 217 11.32 -4.75 -13.28
C ASN A 217 11.57 -6.23 -13.68
N ARG A 218 11.30 -7.20 -12.80
CA ARG A 218 11.40 -8.65 -13.07
C ARG A 218 10.11 -9.15 -13.76
N LEU A 219 9.76 -8.49 -14.86
CA LEU A 219 8.45 -8.64 -15.51
C LEU A 219 8.18 -10.03 -16.09
N ASP A 220 9.22 -10.76 -16.54
CA ASP A 220 9.04 -12.14 -17.06
C ASP A 220 8.67 -13.10 -15.94
N GLU A 221 9.30 -12.95 -14.77
CA GLU A 221 8.98 -13.77 -13.61
C GLU A 221 7.57 -13.46 -13.08
N ALA A 222 7.21 -12.19 -13.00
CA ALA A 222 5.87 -11.77 -12.59
C ALA A 222 4.80 -12.32 -13.55
N LYS A 223 5.00 -12.21 -14.87
CA LYS A 223 4.08 -12.74 -15.87
C LYS A 223 3.91 -14.26 -15.75
N SER A 224 5.04 -14.99 -15.65
CA SER A 224 5.00 -16.45 -15.51
C SER A 224 4.27 -16.88 -14.23
N LEU A 225 4.41 -16.15 -13.14
CA LEU A 225 3.68 -16.39 -11.90
C LEU A 225 2.17 -16.14 -12.07
N CYS A 226 1.76 -15.07 -12.74
CA CYS A 226 0.35 -14.83 -13.06
C CYS A 226 -0.26 -15.99 -13.88
N GLU A 227 0.45 -16.43 -14.93
CA GLU A 227 0.01 -17.53 -15.81
C GLU A 227 -0.10 -18.86 -15.03
N GLU A 228 0.84 -19.13 -14.11
CA GLU A 228 0.79 -20.29 -13.22
C GLU A 228 -0.42 -20.24 -12.28
N LEU A 229 -0.69 -19.08 -11.67
CA LEU A 229 -1.81 -18.89 -10.74
C LEU A 229 -3.15 -19.04 -11.46
N ILE A 230 -3.32 -18.50 -12.66
CA ILE A 230 -4.50 -18.72 -13.52
C ILE A 230 -4.67 -20.23 -13.80
N GLY A 231 -3.59 -20.93 -14.15
CA GLY A 231 -3.59 -22.37 -14.38
C GLY A 231 -4.01 -23.19 -13.16
N ARG A 232 -3.85 -22.66 -11.95
CA ARG A 232 -4.32 -23.23 -10.66
C ARG A 232 -5.74 -22.83 -10.30
N GLY A 233 -6.43 -22.02 -11.12
CA GLY A 233 -7.80 -21.55 -10.90
C GLY A 233 -7.91 -20.23 -10.12
N HIS A 234 -6.80 -19.51 -9.90
CA HIS A 234 -6.79 -18.15 -9.35
C HIS A 234 -6.93 -17.14 -10.52
N ASP A 235 -8.15 -16.92 -10.99
CA ASP A 235 -8.49 -15.97 -12.04
C ASP A 235 -9.29 -14.81 -11.40
N ASP A 236 -8.60 -13.95 -10.68
CA ASP A 236 -9.19 -12.90 -9.86
C ASP A 236 -8.65 -11.50 -10.21
N THR A 237 -9.25 -10.49 -9.61
CA THR A 237 -8.90 -9.07 -9.81
C THR A 237 -7.40 -8.80 -9.63
N PHE A 238 -6.74 -9.42 -8.65
CA PHE A 238 -5.32 -9.14 -8.37
C PHE A 238 -4.43 -9.61 -9.51
N ILE A 239 -4.72 -10.76 -10.09
CA ILE A 239 -3.96 -11.28 -11.22
C ILE A 239 -4.12 -10.34 -12.42
N HIS A 240 -5.34 -9.92 -12.73
CA HIS A 240 -5.62 -9.02 -13.86
C HIS A 240 -5.01 -7.62 -13.65
N LEU A 241 -5.00 -7.08 -12.44
CA LEU A 241 -4.29 -5.83 -12.13
C LEU A 241 -2.79 -5.93 -12.39
N ASN A 242 -2.16 -7.05 -12.01
CA ASN A 242 -0.74 -7.27 -12.26
C ASN A 242 -0.44 -7.50 -13.76
N LEU A 243 -1.28 -8.25 -14.48
CA LEU A 243 -1.16 -8.40 -15.94
C LEU A 243 -1.33 -7.05 -16.65
N PHE A 244 -2.27 -6.22 -16.21
CA PHE A 244 -2.47 -4.87 -16.72
C PHE A 244 -1.23 -3.99 -16.48
N ALA A 245 -0.65 -4.04 -15.28
CA ALA A 245 0.60 -3.33 -14.96
C ALA A 245 1.78 -3.79 -15.83
N ILE A 246 1.95 -5.09 -15.99
CA ILE A 246 3.02 -5.67 -16.85
C ILE A 246 2.82 -5.26 -18.31
N ALA A 247 1.59 -5.28 -18.82
CA ALA A 247 1.27 -4.87 -20.17
C ALA A 247 1.54 -3.38 -20.41
N SER A 248 1.21 -2.53 -19.43
CA SER A 248 1.51 -1.08 -19.45
C SER A 248 3.01 -0.82 -19.51
N LEU A 249 3.79 -1.46 -18.65
CA LEU A 249 5.26 -1.32 -18.62
C LEU A 249 5.95 -1.79 -19.90
N ARG A 250 5.38 -2.77 -20.59
CA ARG A 250 5.90 -3.31 -21.85
C ARG A 250 5.37 -2.62 -23.10
N HIS A 251 4.43 -1.69 -22.91
CA HIS A 251 3.67 -1.09 -24.02
C HIS A 251 3.06 -2.16 -24.97
N ASP A 252 2.57 -3.27 -24.38
CA ASP A 252 1.94 -4.38 -25.12
C ASP A 252 0.45 -4.08 -25.33
N GLU A 253 0.14 -3.41 -26.43
CA GLU A 253 -1.24 -3.01 -26.78
C GLU A 253 -2.20 -4.20 -26.83
N GLN A 254 -1.74 -5.39 -27.28
CA GLN A 254 -2.57 -6.59 -27.34
C GLN A 254 -2.89 -7.15 -25.93
N ALA A 255 -1.90 -7.15 -25.04
CA ALA A 255 -2.12 -7.55 -23.66
C ALA A 255 -3.03 -6.55 -22.94
N LEU A 256 -2.81 -5.26 -23.11
CA LEU A 256 -3.68 -4.20 -22.57
C LEU A 256 -5.13 -4.38 -23.02
N SER A 257 -5.38 -4.61 -24.33
CA SER A 257 -6.72 -4.87 -24.83
C SER A 257 -7.43 -6.03 -24.11
N ARG A 258 -6.72 -7.12 -23.80
CA ARG A 258 -7.29 -8.26 -23.06
C ARG A 258 -7.74 -7.84 -21.65
N GLU A 259 -6.96 -7.03 -20.98
CA GLU A 259 -7.28 -6.57 -19.63
C GLU A 259 -8.43 -5.54 -19.63
N TYR A 260 -8.51 -4.68 -20.65
CA TYR A 260 -9.69 -3.82 -20.85
C TYR A 260 -10.96 -4.64 -21.14
N GLU A 261 -10.89 -5.71 -21.93
CA GLU A 261 -12.02 -6.61 -22.16
C GLU A 261 -12.44 -7.34 -20.88
N TRP A 262 -11.48 -7.76 -20.05
CA TRP A 262 -11.77 -8.35 -18.75
C TRP A 262 -12.50 -7.36 -17.84
N ALA A 263 -12.02 -6.13 -17.76
CA ALA A 263 -12.64 -5.06 -16.99
C ALA A 263 -14.08 -4.76 -17.44
N GLN A 264 -14.35 -4.77 -18.77
CA GLN A 264 -15.71 -4.58 -19.30
C GLN A 264 -16.68 -5.67 -18.86
N LYS A 265 -16.20 -6.91 -18.67
CA LYS A 265 -17.00 -8.03 -18.14
C LYS A 265 -17.22 -7.94 -16.63
N HIS A 266 -16.45 -7.10 -15.94
CA HIS A 266 -16.50 -6.89 -14.49
C HIS A 266 -16.73 -5.40 -14.14
N PRO A 267 -17.84 -4.78 -14.59
CA PRO A 267 -18.04 -3.34 -14.51
C PRO A 267 -18.11 -2.80 -13.07
N ASP A 268 -18.41 -3.66 -12.10
CA ASP A 268 -18.50 -3.31 -10.68
C ASP A 268 -17.17 -3.45 -9.93
N ASN A 269 -16.08 -3.79 -10.65
CA ASN A 269 -14.76 -3.93 -10.09
C ASN A 269 -14.08 -2.56 -9.93
N ILE A 270 -14.15 -1.99 -8.71
CA ILE A 270 -13.61 -0.67 -8.39
C ILE A 270 -12.08 -0.62 -8.58
N PRO A 271 -11.28 -1.58 -8.05
CA PRO A 271 -9.82 -1.55 -8.23
C PRO A 271 -9.38 -1.53 -9.69
N MET A 272 -10.02 -2.32 -10.55
CA MET A 272 -9.69 -2.32 -11.98
C MET A 272 -10.09 -1.01 -12.66
N ARG A 273 -11.21 -0.40 -12.26
CA ARG A 273 -11.62 0.90 -12.80
C ARG A 273 -10.67 2.02 -12.39
N TYR A 274 -10.20 1.99 -11.15
CA TYR A 274 -9.17 2.91 -10.67
C TYR A 274 -7.85 2.74 -11.45
N ALA A 275 -7.42 1.49 -11.70
CA ALA A 275 -6.24 1.20 -12.51
C ALA A 275 -6.36 1.71 -13.95
N GLN A 276 -7.55 1.53 -14.58
CA GLN A 276 -7.84 2.08 -15.91
C GLN A 276 -7.75 3.61 -15.92
N ALA A 277 -8.33 4.28 -14.91
CA ALA A 277 -8.26 5.73 -14.80
C ALA A 277 -6.81 6.24 -14.73
N LYS A 278 -5.95 5.58 -13.96
CA LYS A 278 -4.51 5.90 -13.91
C LYS A 278 -3.82 5.67 -15.25
N ALA A 279 -4.09 4.55 -15.91
CA ALA A 279 -3.50 4.22 -17.21
C ALA A 279 -3.91 5.19 -18.30
N ASP A 280 -5.18 5.57 -18.39
CA ASP A 280 -5.67 6.58 -19.32
C ASP A 280 -5.01 7.94 -19.07
N ALA A 281 -4.85 8.32 -17.79
CA ALA A 281 -4.11 9.52 -17.42
C ALA A 281 -2.64 9.47 -17.88
N ALA A 282 -1.97 8.34 -17.71
CA ALA A 282 -0.58 8.16 -18.15
C ALA A 282 -0.43 8.30 -19.68
N MET A 283 -1.47 7.97 -20.44
CA MET A 283 -1.52 8.18 -21.90
C MET A 283 -2.00 9.59 -22.31
N GLY A 284 -2.34 10.44 -21.34
CA GLY A 284 -2.81 11.81 -21.57
C GLY A 284 -4.30 11.91 -21.92
N GLU A 285 -5.08 10.85 -21.78
CA GLU A 285 -6.55 10.79 -21.97
C GLU A 285 -7.27 11.25 -20.69
N ILE A 286 -6.98 12.50 -20.28
CA ILE A 286 -7.34 13.04 -18.96
C ILE A 286 -8.85 13.20 -18.76
N LYS A 287 -9.61 13.47 -19.81
CA LYS A 287 -11.08 13.57 -19.72
C LYS A 287 -11.69 12.23 -19.33
N GLN A 288 -11.30 11.18 -20.04
CA GLN A 288 -11.75 9.81 -19.76
C GLN A 288 -11.29 9.34 -18.38
N SER A 289 -10.04 9.58 -18.04
CA SER A 289 -9.47 9.29 -16.72
C SER A 289 -10.28 9.94 -15.59
N THR A 290 -10.60 11.25 -15.71
CA THR A 290 -11.39 11.98 -14.70
C THR A 290 -12.78 11.35 -14.52
N GLU A 291 -13.47 11.00 -15.62
CA GLU A 291 -14.78 10.32 -15.58
C GLU A 291 -14.70 8.96 -14.86
N LEU A 292 -13.65 8.18 -15.12
CA LEU A 292 -13.43 6.88 -14.47
C LEU A 292 -13.14 7.03 -12.97
N PHE A 293 -12.34 8.03 -12.55
CA PHE A 293 -12.11 8.34 -11.14
C PHE A 293 -13.39 8.74 -10.42
N GLU A 294 -14.20 9.63 -11.02
CA GLU A 294 -15.50 10.02 -10.46
C GLU A 294 -16.45 8.83 -10.33
N GLU A 295 -16.49 7.94 -11.32
CA GLU A 295 -17.32 6.74 -11.27
C GLU A 295 -16.85 5.77 -10.18
N ALA A 296 -15.55 5.52 -10.07
CA ALA A 296 -14.97 4.67 -9.04
C ALA A 296 -15.27 5.23 -7.64
N ALA A 297 -15.05 6.53 -7.42
CA ALA A 297 -15.32 7.21 -6.16
C ALA A 297 -16.82 7.15 -5.79
N LYS A 298 -17.73 7.38 -6.72
CA LYS A 298 -19.20 7.24 -6.49
C LYS A 298 -19.57 5.82 -6.06
N ARG A 299 -18.97 4.80 -6.68
CA ARG A 299 -19.23 3.39 -6.34
C ARG A 299 -18.69 3.03 -4.97
N SER A 300 -17.48 3.50 -4.62
CA SER A 300 -16.89 3.31 -3.29
C SER A 300 -17.74 3.97 -2.21
N ALA A 301 -18.14 5.24 -2.38
CA ALA A 301 -19.03 5.95 -1.47
C ALA A 301 -20.40 5.24 -1.32
N ALA A 302 -20.97 4.69 -2.40
CA ALA A 302 -22.23 3.94 -2.35
C ALA A 302 -22.14 2.62 -1.57
N ARG A 303 -20.91 2.06 -1.41
CA ARG A 303 -20.64 0.91 -0.54
C ARG A 303 -20.38 1.30 0.92
N GLY A 304 -20.36 2.60 1.21
CA GLY A 304 -20.11 3.15 2.55
C GLY A 304 -18.64 3.51 2.80
N ASP A 305 -17.77 3.37 1.80
CA ASP A 305 -16.35 3.71 1.90
C ASP A 305 -16.09 5.13 1.34
N SER A 306 -16.38 6.12 2.18
CA SER A 306 -16.15 7.52 1.83
C SER A 306 -14.66 7.90 1.85
N GLU A 307 -13.83 7.19 2.62
CA GLU A 307 -12.41 7.48 2.72
C GLU A 307 -11.69 7.04 1.43
N GLU A 308 -11.96 5.82 0.93
CA GLU A 308 -11.46 5.35 -0.37
C GLU A 308 -11.93 6.27 -1.51
N ALA A 309 -13.20 6.68 -1.49
CA ALA A 309 -13.74 7.62 -2.48
C ALA A 309 -13.02 8.98 -2.45
N ALA A 310 -12.68 9.49 -1.26
CA ALA A 310 -11.93 10.72 -1.10
C ALA A 310 -10.49 10.60 -1.63
N ASP A 311 -9.82 9.48 -1.38
CA ASP A 311 -8.46 9.20 -1.89
C ASP A 311 -8.45 9.14 -3.43
N MET A 312 -9.46 8.52 -4.06
CA MET A 312 -9.60 8.50 -5.52
C MET A 312 -9.77 9.89 -6.11
N LEU A 313 -10.62 10.75 -5.50
CA LEU A 313 -10.81 12.13 -5.96
C LEU A 313 -9.55 12.98 -5.72
N ALA A 314 -8.82 12.76 -4.64
CA ALA A 314 -7.56 13.45 -4.37
C ALA A 314 -6.48 13.07 -5.40
N THR A 315 -6.43 11.81 -5.83
CA THR A 315 -5.54 11.34 -6.90
C THR A 315 -5.91 11.98 -8.25
N SER A 316 -7.19 12.03 -8.61
CA SER A 316 -7.67 12.74 -9.81
C SER A 316 -7.27 14.22 -9.78
N ALA A 317 -7.46 14.88 -8.64
CA ALA A 317 -7.10 16.28 -8.44
C ALA A 317 -5.60 16.52 -8.60
N GLU A 318 -4.77 15.62 -8.07
CA GLU A 318 -3.31 15.69 -8.20
C GLU A 318 -2.89 15.57 -9.68
N ILE A 319 -3.41 14.59 -10.40
CA ILE A 319 -3.19 14.42 -11.85
C ILE A 319 -3.62 15.67 -12.62
N ASN A 320 -4.82 16.21 -12.35
CA ASN A 320 -5.29 17.46 -12.97
C ASN A 320 -4.36 18.65 -12.67
N SER A 321 -3.77 18.70 -11.47
CA SER A 321 -2.79 19.71 -11.09
C SER A 321 -1.50 19.61 -11.93
N GLU A 322 -1.01 18.41 -12.16
CA GLU A 322 0.16 18.15 -13.01
C GLU A 322 -0.08 18.53 -14.47
N MET A 323 -1.30 18.30 -14.96
CA MET A 323 -1.70 18.68 -16.34
C MET A 323 -1.87 20.19 -16.53
N GLY A 324 -1.75 20.98 -15.44
CA GLY A 324 -1.96 22.43 -15.47
C GLY A 324 -3.44 22.85 -15.44
N ARG A 325 -4.36 21.94 -15.10
CA ARG A 325 -5.80 22.21 -14.94
C ARG A 325 -6.14 22.72 -13.54
N THR A 326 -5.42 23.76 -13.10
CA THR A 326 -5.36 24.24 -11.70
C THR A 326 -6.74 24.47 -11.06
N ALA A 327 -7.69 25.08 -11.79
CA ALA A 327 -9.03 25.39 -11.25
C ALA A 327 -9.83 24.09 -10.95
N LEU A 328 -9.71 23.08 -11.83
CA LEU A 328 -10.36 21.80 -11.64
C LEU A 328 -9.71 21.03 -10.49
N ALA A 329 -8.37 20.98 -10.45
CA ALA A 329 -7.63 20.36 -9.38
C ALA A 329 -7.99 20.92 -7.99
N GLN A 330 -8.12 22.24 -7.85
CA GLN A 330 -8.55 22.87 -6.59
C GLN A 330 -9.98 22.51 -6.21
N LYS A 331 -10.89 22.41 -7.19
CA LYS A 331 -12.29 22.02 -6.96
C LYS A 331 -12.37 20.58 -6.47
N GLU A 332 -11.79 19.63 -7.21
CA GLU A 332 -11.80 18.21 -6.86
C GLU A 332 -11.09 17.94 -5.52
N SER A 333 -9.97 18.60 -5.26
CA SER A 333 -9.26 18.55 -3.97
C SER A 333 -10.16 19.05 -2.81
N GLY A 334 -10.96 20.09 -3.01
CA GLY A 334 -11.92 20.57 -2.03
C GLY A 334 -13.05 19.58 -1.77
N GLU A 335 -13.54 18.91 -2.81
CA GLU A 335 -14.53 17.83 -2.72
C GLU A 335 -13.96 16.61 -1.97
N ALA A 336 -12.75 16.21 -2.29
CA ALA A 336 -12.06 15.12 -1.58
C ALA A 336 -11.92 15.39 -0.08
N VAL A 337 -11.44 16.57 0.31
CA VAL A 337 -11.31 16.97 1.74
C VAL A 337 -12.66 17.03 2.46
N THR A 338 -13.74 17.31 1.74
CA THR A 338 -15.10 17.31 2.32
C THR A 338 -15.61 15.89 2.57
N LEU A 339 -15.23 14.95 1.72
CA LEU A 339 -15.66 13.57 1.78
C LEU A 339 -14.84 12.74 2.80
N GLY A 340 -13.53 13.00 2.91
CA GLY A 340 -12.62 12.35 3.85
C GLY A 340 -11.39 13.19 4.14
N LYS A 341 -10.73 12.93 5.27
CA LYS A 341 -9.53 13.65 5.74
C LYS A 341 -8.41 12.68 6.09
N SER A 342 -8.19 11.69 5.22
CA SER A 342 -7.02 10.83 5.34
C SER A 342 -5.74 11.67 5.18
N GLN A 343 -4.61 11.14 5.65
CA GLN A 343 -3.32 11.79 5.45
C GLN A 343 -2.96 11.95 3.97
N ILE A 344 -3.45 11.06 3.09
CA ILE A 344 -3.30 11.13 1.63
C ILE A 344 -4.07 12.34 1.09
N VAL A 345 -5.36 12.45 1.43
CA VAL A 345 -6.23 13.54 0.99
C VAL A 345 -5.69 14.90 1.45
N LEU A 346 -5.36 15.05 2.73
CA LEU A 346 -4.82 16.31 3.27
C LEU A 346 -3.46 16.65 2.64
N GLY A 347 -2.60 15.65 2.46
CA GLY A 347 -1.27 15.82 1.89
C GLY A 347 -1.30 16.24 0.43
N LEU A 348 -2.07 15.56 -0.41
CA LEU A 348 -2.26 15.93 -1.82
C LEU A 348 -2.95 17.30 -1.96
N ALA A 349 -3.95 17.57 -1.13
CA ALA A 349 -4.61 18.88 -1.13
C ALA A 349 -3.65 20.03 -0.75
N ALA A 350 -2.75 19.81 0.22
CA ALA A 350 -1.72 20.80 0.56
C ALA A 350 -0.72 21.01 -0.59
N LEU A 351 -0.32 19.93 -1.27
CA LEU A 351 0.55 19.99 -2.46
C LEU A 351 -0.12 20.79 -3.59
N ILE A 352 -1.39 20.49 -3.91
CA ILE A 352 -2.17 21.19 -4.94
C ILE A 352 -2.33 22.67 -4.58
N ALA A 353 -2.64 22.99 -3.33
CA ALA A 353 -2.77 24.37 -2.87
C ALA A 353 -1.45 25.14 -2.99
N SER A 354 -0.31 24.50 -2.69
CA SER A 354 1.01 25.10 -2.81
C SER A 354 1.37 25.36 -4.28
N ARG A 355 1.11 24.41 -5.20
CA ARG A 355 1.31 24.57 -6.65
C ARG A 355 0.46 25.71 -7.22
N ALA A 356 -0.74 25.90 -6.71
CA ALA A 356 -1.67 26.96 -7.11
C ALA A 356 -1.36 28.34 -6.49
N GLY A 357 -0.37 28.45 -5.59
CA GLY A 357 -0.08 29.67 -4.85
C GLY A 357 -1.15 30.07 -3.84
N ALA A 358 -2.02 29.15 -3.44
CA ALA A 358 -3.10 29.38 -2.49
C ALA A 358 -2.59 29.25 -1.04
N GLU A 359 -1.69 30.15 -0.61
CA GLU A 359 -0.92 30.05 0.65
C GLU A 359 -1.79 29.90 1.90
N LYS A 360 -2.93 30.59 1.97
CA LYS A 360 -3.83 30.46 3.13
C LYS A 360 -4.35 29.03 3.23
N ARG A 361 -4.85 28.49 2.12
CA ARG A 361 -5.39 27.12 2.08
C ARG A 361 -4.29 26.08 2.33
N PHE A 362 -3.10 26.30 1.79
CA PHE A 362 -1.93 25.47 2.04
C PHE A 362 -1.62 25.37 3.55
N ARG A 363 -1.59 26.52 4.26
CA ARG A 363 -1.31 26.53 5.71
C ARG A 363 -2.39 25.80 6.50
N GLU A 364 -3.66 26.07 6.22
CA GLU A 364 -4.79 25.40 6.88
C GLU A 364 -4.69 23.86 6.75
N LEU A 365 -4.42 23.36 5.53
CA LEU A 365 -4.33 21.93 5.27
C LEU A 365 -3.09 21.29 5.93
N LEU A 366 -1.95 22.00 5.89
CA LEU A 366 -0.72 21.51 6.49
C LEU A 366 -0.80 21.50 8.01
N ASP A 367 -1.40 22.54 8.64
CA ASP A 367 -1.59 22.60 10.08
C ASP A 367 -2.54 21.46 10.54
N GLU A 368 -3.59 21.15 9.76
CA GLU A 368 -4.49 20.02 10.02
C GLU A 368 -3.75 18.68 9.89
N LEU A 369 -2.97 18.50 8.83
CA LEU A 369 -2.16 17.29 8.60
C LEU A 369 -1.13 17.08 9.71
N ASP A 370 -0.41 18.14 10.12
CA ASP A 370 0.60 18.08 11.18
C ASP A 370 -0.04 17.83 12.56
N HIS A 371 -1.27 18.32 12.79
CA HIS A 371 -2.02 18.08 14.03
C HIS A 371 -2.56 16.64 14.11
N ASP A 372 -3.20 16.15 13.05
CA ASP A 372 -3.89 14.85 13.07
C ASP A 372 -2.94 13.66 12.87
N TYR A 373 -1.79 13.90 12.19
CA TYR A 373 -0.79 12.87 11.84
C TYR A 373 0.64 13.26 12.20
N PRO A 374 0.93 13.63 13.47
CA PRO A 374 2.22 14.24 13.85
C PRO A 374 3.42 13.28 13.78
N LEU A 375 3.19 11.96 13.80
CA LEU A 375 4.24 10.93 13.78
C LEU A 375 4.27 10.15 12.46
N SER A 376 3.35 10.44 11.56
CA SER A 376 3.15 9.66 10.34
C SER A 376 4.33 9.77 9.38
N THR A 377 4.80 8.62 8.88
CA THR A 377 5.77 8.54 7.78
C THR A 377 5.25 9.21 6.52
N PHE A 378 3.94 9.11 6.21
CA PHE A 378 3.31 9.80 5.08
C PHE A 378 3.41 11.32 5.23
N ASN A 379 3.05 11.85 6.39
CA ASN A 379 3.13 13.30 6.62
C ASN A 379 4.58 13.78 6.67
N MET A 380 5.35 13.29 7.63
CA MET A 380 6.70 13.80 7.93
C MET A 380 7.72 13.44 6.84
N GLY A 381 7.56 12.27 6.22
CA GLY A 381 8.46 11.76 5.18
C GLY A 381 8.10 12.21 3.77
N LEU A 382 6.84 12.49 3.45
CA LEU A 382 6.41 12.71 2.07
C LEU A 382 5.67 14.03 1.88
N TYR A 383 4.44 14.17 2.41
CA TYR A 383 3.54 15.25 2.02
C TYR A 383 3.98 16.63 2.51
N SER A 384 4.36 16.78 3.77
CA SER A 384 4.89 18.04 4.30
C SER A 384 6.16 18.50 3.57
N PRO A 385 7.18 17.64 3.35
CA PRO A 385 8.36 17.99 2.54
C PRO A 385 8.02 18.46 1.14
N MET A 386 7.18 17.73 0.40
CA MET A 386 6.79 18.08 -0.97
C MET A 386 6.05 19.42 -1.04
N ALA A 387 5.04 19.59 -0.20
CA ALA A 387 4.21 20.81 -0.22
C ALA A 387 5.01 22.05 0.21
N ARG A 388 5.87 21.94 1.22
CA ARG A 388 6.79 23.01 1.65
C ARG A 388 7.83 23.33 0.58
N THR A 389 8.38 22.34 -0.11
CA THR A 389 9.33 22.53 -1.20
C THR A 389 8.71 23.27 -2.37
N THR A 390 7.50 22.89 -2.78
CA THR A 390 6.80 23.56 -3.88
C THR A 390 6.54 25.04 -3.57
N LEU A 391 6.14 25.36 -2.33
CA LEU A 391 5.98 26.74 -1.89
C LEU A 391 7.31 27.49 -1.84
N ALA A 392 8.39 26.85 -1.37
CA ALA A 392 9.73 27.43 -1.30
C ALA A 392 10.25 27.83 -2.71
N VAL A 393 10.00 26.99 -3.71
CA VAL A 393 10.32 27.30 -5.13
C VAL A 393 9.56 28.53 -5.62
N ALA A 394 8.28 28.66 -5.30
CA ALA A 394 7.50 29.85 -5.65
C ALA A 394 8.06 31.14 -5.03
N HIS A 395 8.75 31.03 -3.89
CA HIS A 395 9.43 32.13 -3.21
C HIS A 395 10.90 32.30 -3.59
N GLY A 396 11.38 31.64 -4.66
CA GLY A 396 12.72 31.81 -5.20
C GLY A 396 13.83 31.18 -4.35
N ARG A 397 13.55 30.13 -3.60
CA ARG A 397 14.54 29.43 -2.78
C ARG A 397 15.57 28.68 -3.61
N SER A 398 16.75 28.46 -3.04
CA SER A 398 17.92 27.84 -3.69
C SER A 398 17.80 26.31 -3.81
N ALA A 399 18.65 25.71 -4.66
CA ALA A 399 18.75 24.26 -4.80
C ALA A 399 19.13 23.56 -3.47
N ALA A 400 19.98 24.18 -2.66
CA ALA A 400 20.36 23.65 -1.35
C ALA A 400 19.17 23.60 -0.37
N GLU A 401 18.32 24.63 -0.38
CA GLU A 401 17.11 24.65 0.46
C GLU A 401 16.09 23.60 0.00
N ILE A 402 15.93 23.40 -1.33
CA ILE A 402 15.11 22.34 -1.91
C ILE A 402 15.62 20.96 -1.43
N SER A 403 16.94 20.72 -1.55
CA SER A 403 17.56 19.46 -1.10
C SER A 403 17.28 19.20 0.38
N ASN A 404 17.47 20.20 1.25
CA ASN A 404 17.24 20.07 2.68
C ASN A 404 15.76 19.80 3.03
N LEU A 405 14.83 20.49 2.34
CA LEU A 405 13.38 20.27 2.57
C LEU A 405 12.94 18.87 2.14
N MET A 406 13.56 18.30 1.10
CA MET A 406 13.23 16.96 0.58
C MET A 406 14.06 15.82 1.19
N GLU A 407 15.02 16.11 2.08
CA GLU A 407 15.83 15.09 2.76
C GLU A 407 14.99 14.02 3.49
N PRO A 408 13.90 14.39 4.24
CA PRO A 408 13.06 13.40 4.89
C PRO A 408 12.37 12.41 3.94
N ALA A 409 12.20 12.76 2.66
CA ALA A 409 11.55 11.89 1.68
C ALA A 409 12.48 10.82 1.09
N LEU A 410 13.80 11.02 1.13
CA LEU A 410 14.78 10.14 0.49
C LEU A 410 14.66 8.65 0.86
N PRO A 411 14.42 8.27 2.13
CA PRO A 411 14.27 6.86 2.50
C PRO A 411 13.02 6.18 1.96
N TYR A 412 12.01 6.95 1.56
CA TYR A 412 10.65 6.46 1.25
C TYR A 412 10.23 6.70 -0.20
N GLU A 413 11.00 7.44 -0.99
CA GLU A 413 10.60 7.95 -2.31
C GLU A 413 10.38 6.86 -3.38
N LEU A 414 10.84 5.63 -3.14
CA LEU A 414 10.53 4.46 -3.96
C LEU A 414 9.42 3.60 -3.35
N GLY A 415 8.89 3.96 -2.18
CA GLY A 415 7.81 3.21 -1.55
C GLY A 415 6.48 3.37 -2.28
N GLN A 416 5.63 2.35 -2.16
CA GLN A 416 4.26 2.43 -2.69
C GLN A 416 3.49 3.63 -2.13
N ILE A 417 3.78 4.05 -0.90
CA ILE A 417 3.16 5.26 -0.30
C ILE A 417 3.53 6.56 -1.00
N ALA A 418 4.61 6.54 -1.76
CA ALA A 418 5.19 7.72 -2.42
C ALA A 418 4.83 7.79 -3.91
N ASP A 419 4.56 6.65 -4.56
CA ASP A 419 4.24 6.52 -5.99
C ASP A 419 5.17 7.34 -6.90
N LEU A 420 6.48 7.43 -6.54
CA LEU A 420 7.52 8.25 -7.21
C LEU A 420 7.30 9.77 -7.15
N LEU A 421 6.21 10.25 -6.54
CA LEU A 421 5.83 11.67 -6.52
C LEU A 421 6.89 12.58 -5.87
N PRO A 422 7.57 12.23 -4.75
CA PRO A 422 8.61 13.06 -4.17
C PRO A 422 9.79 13.28 -5.11
N ILE A 423 10.17 12.25 -5.89
CA ILE A 423 11.25 12.34 -6.89
C ILE A 423 10.85 13.32 -7.99
N TYR A 424 9.62 13.18 -8.49
CA TYR A 424 9.09 14.04 -9.53
C TYR A 424 8.99 15.50 -9.06
N VAL A 425 8.42 15.76 -7.88
CA VAL A 425 8.29 17.11 -7.28
C VAL A 425 9.66 17.76 -7.09
N ARG A 426 10.68 17.01 -6.66
CA ARG A 426 12.05 17.50 -6.54
C ARG A 426 12.65 17.83 -7.91
N GLY A 427 12.44 16.98 -8.92
CA GLY A 427 12.84 17.22 -10.30
C GLY A 427 12.20 18.49 -10.88
N GLU A 428 10.88 18.66 -10.74
CA GLU A 428 10.18 19.90 -11.13
C GLU A 428 10.73 21.13 -10.41
N SER A 429 11.02 20.99 -9.13
CA SER A 429 11.56 22.09 -8.30
C SER A 429 12.92 22.54 -8.81
N TYR A 430 13.83 21.61 -9.08
CA TYR A 430 15.12 21.92 -9.68
C TYR A 430 15.00 22.52 -11.08
N LEU A 431 14.09 22.00 -11.90
CA LEU A 431 13.85 22.52 -13.25
C LEU A 431 13.37 23.98 -13.22
N LYS A 432 12.43 24.30 -12.30
CA LYS A 432 11.88 25.67 -12.14
C LYS A 432 12.93 26.70 -11.73
N ILE A 433 13.94 26.31 -10.96
CA ILE A 433 15.05 27.22 -10.57
C ILE A 433 16.24 27.17 -11.54
N GLY A 434 16.13 26.45 -12.67
CA GLY A 434 17.17 26.38 -13.69
C GLY A 434 18.31 25.39 -13.37
N SER A 435 18.19 24.53 -12.35
CA SER A 435 19.17 23.51 -11.98
C SER A 435 19.01 22.26 -12.85
N GLY A 436 19.32 22.38 -14.14
CA GLY A 436 19.02 21.34 -15.13
C GLY A 436 19.69 19.98 -14.90
N LYS A 437 20.90 19.93 -14.31
CA LYS A 437 21.60 18.67 -14.01
C LYS A 437 20.99 17.93 -12.83
N GLU A 438 20.58 18.66 -11.80
CA GLU A 438 19.90 18.13 -10.63
C GLU A 438 18.53 17.58 -11.05
N ALA A 439 17.77 18.35 -11.82
CA ALA A 439 16.48 17.95 -12.35
C ALA A 439 16.58 16.70 -13.26
N GLU A 440 17.59 16.61 -14.12
CA GLU A 440 17.84 15.46 -14.99
C GLU A 440 17.99 14.16 -14.18
N ARG A 441 18.74 14.19 -13.06
CA ARG A 441 18.93 13.02 -12.20
C ARG A 441 17.61 12.53 -11.58
N GLU A 442 16.77 13.46 -11.15
CA GLU A 442 15.49 13.12 -10.54
C GLU A 442 14.52 12.53 -11.58
N PHE A 443 14.35 13.17 -12.72
CA PHE A 443 13.47 12.62 -13.77
C PHE A 443 13.98 11.29 -14.32
N GLN A 444 15.29 11.11 -14.46
CA GLN A 444 15.85 9.82 -14.85
C GLN A 444 15.55 8.74 -13.82
N LYS A 445 15.61 9.07 -12.53
CA LYS A 445 15.25 8.13 -11.45
C LYS A 445 13.80 7.66 -11.52
N VAL A 446 12.85 8.55 -11.87
CA VAL A 446 11.45 8.14 -12.13
C VAL A 446 11.38 7.16 -13.29
N VAL A 447 12.07 7.45 -14.39
CA VAL A 447 12.08 6.59 -15.59
C VAL A 447 12.68 5.20 -15.28
N ASP A 448 13.77 5.15 -14.51
CA ASP A 448 14.47 3.92 -14.16
C ASP A 448 13.66 3.03 -13.21
N HIS A 449 12.74 3.62 -12.42
CA HIS A 449 11.92 2.91 -11.42
C HIS A 449 10.43 2.86 -11.79
N HIS A 450 10.10 2.91 -13.08
CA HIS A 450 8.71 2.90 -13.57
C HIS A 450 7.89 1.70 -13.04
N GLY A 451 8.52 0.57 -12.73
CA GLY A 451 7.86 -0.60 -12.14
C GLY A 451 7.24 -0.35 -10.75
N VAL A 452 7.64 0.70 -10.03
CA VAL A 452 7.06 1.07 -8.72
C VAL A 452 5.61 1.50 -8.86
N ASP A 453 5.29 2.28 -9.89
CA ASP A 453 3.91 2.61 -10.29
C ASP A 453 3.78 2.54 -11.82
N ALA A 454 3.35 1.39 -12.30
CA ALA A 454 3.30 1.05 -13.73
C ALA A 454 2.34 1.92 -14.54
N MET A 455 1.38 2.58 -13.90
CA MET A 455 0.32 3.35 -14.53
C MET A 455 0.41 4.84 -14.17
N THR A 456 1.59 5.30 -13.74
CA THR A 456 1.78 6.68 -13.30
C THR A 456 1.87 7.67 -14.47
N THR A 457 1.25 8.83 -14.32
CA THR A 457 1.47 10.01 -15.16
C THR A 457 2.91 10.52 -15.09
N LEU A 458 3.61 10.21 -13.99
CA LEU A 458 4.95 10.73 -13.71
C LEU A 458 6.00 10.20 -14.70
N TYR A 459 5.80 9.00 -15.27
CA TYR A 459 6.71 8.46 -16.27
C TYR A 459 6.76 9.32 -17.56
N PRO A 460 5.66 9.55 -18.30
CA PRO A 460 5.69 10.43 -19.47
C PRO A 460 6.04 11.88 -19.11
N LEU A 461 5.58 12.39 -17.98
CA LEU A 461 5.93 13.73 -17.52
C LEU A 461 7.41 13.87 -17.20
N SER A 462 8.07 12.81 -16.71
CA SER A 462 9.52 12.82 -16.50
C SER A 462 10.29 12.79 -17.82
N GLN A 463 9.79 12.12 -18.85
CA GLN A 463 10.38 12.23 -20.21
C GLN A 463 10.31 13.67 -20.73
N LEU A 464 9.18 14.35 -20.53
CA LEU A 464 9.06 15.78 -20.84
C LEU A 464 10.00 16.63 -19.97
N GLY A 465 10.14 16.30 -18.68
CA GLY A 465 11.10 16.91 -17.76
C GLY A 465 12.55 16.80 -18.28
N LEU A 466 12.95 15.60 -18.69
CA LEU A 466 14.28 15.35 -19.30
C LEU A 466 14.49 16.17 -20.56
N ALA A 467 13.47 16.27 -21.43
CA ALA A 467 13.56 17.11 -22.63
C ALA A 467 13.86 18.55 -22.28
N ARG A 468 13.21 19.12 -21.28
CA ARG A 468 13.44 20.48 -20.77
C ARG A 468 14.81 20.61 -20.09
N CYS A 469 15.27 19.62 -19.35
CA CYS A 469 16.60 19.61 -18.75
C CYS A 469 17.69 19.65 -19.81
N TYR A 470 17.56 18.87 -20.87
CA TYR A 470 18.51 18.86 -21.99
C TYR A 470 18.52 20.20 -22.74
N ALA A 471 17.35 20.81 -22.92
CA ALA A 471 17.27 22.16 -23.52
C ALA A 471 18.02 23.21 -22.67
N LEU A 472 17.81 23.23 -21.35
CA LEU A 472 18.52 24.11 -20.41
C LEU A 472 20.06 23.94 -20.46
N GLN A 473 20.50 22.71 -20.70
CA GLN A 473 21.93 22.37 -20.81
C GLN A 473 22.51 22.58 -22.21
N GLY A 474 21.73 23.08 -23.18
CA GLY A 474 22.16 23.28 -24.57
C GLY A 474 22.29 21.98 -25.39
N ARG A 475 21.83 20.83 -24.85
CA ARG A 475 21.88 19.49 -25.48
C ARG A 475 20.68 19.31 -26.42
N LYS A 476 20.62 20.12 -27.49
CA LYS A 476 19.46 20.18 -28.41
C LYS A 476 19.05 18.82 -28.99
N ALA A 477 20.03 17.99 -29.42
CA ALA A 477 19.71 16.67 -30.00
C ALA A 477 19.05 15.71 -29.00
N ASP A 478 19.54 15.73 -27.75
CA ASP A 478 18.97 14.91 -26.68
C ASP A 478 17.57 15.40 -26.28
N SER A 479 17.41 16.73 -26.19
CA SER A 479 16.14 17.39 -25.95
C SER A 479 15.09 16.98 -26.98
N ARG A 480 15.42 17.07 -28.26
CA ARG A 480 14.49 16.65 -29.34
C ARG A 480 14.05 15.20 -29.21
N ARG A 481 15.02 14.28 -29.00
CA ARG A 481 14.70 12.86 -28.82
C ARG A 481 13.76 12.62 -27.62
N ALA A 482 13.98 13.31 -26.51
CA ALA A 482 13.14 13.17 -25.32
C ALA A 482 11.71 13.73 -25.56
N TYR A 483 11.56 14.87 -26.28
CA TYR A 483 10.24 15.35 -26.69
C TYR A 483 9.55 14.35 -27.62
N GLU A 484 10.25 13.78 -28.59
CA GLU A 484 9.70 12.79 -29.52
C GLU A 484 9.25 11.53 -28.79
N ALA A 485 10.00 11.04 -27.78
CA ALA A 485 9.59 9.94 -26.92
C ALA A 485 8.32 10.27 -26.14
N PHE A 486 8.24 11.46 -25.53
CA PHE A 486 7.04 11.93 -24.85
C PHE A 486 5.82 11.98 -25.78
N PHE A 487 5.95 12.58 -26.97
CA PHE A 487 4.84 12.65 -27.94
C PHE A 487 4.44 11.30 -28.50
N SER A 488 5.32 10.31 -28.54
CA SER A 488 5.01 8.95 -28.92
C SER A 488 4.09 8.27 -27.91
N VAL A 489 4.33 8.47 -26.62
CA VAL A 489 3.44 7.98 -25.54
C VAL A 489 2.09 8.72 -25.60
N TRP A 490 2.12 10.04 -25.81
CA TRP A 490 0.93 10.91 -25.83
C TRP A 490 0.37 11.14 -27.22
N LYS A 491 0.46 10.14 -28.13
CA LYS A 491 -0.04 10.24 -29.52
C LYS A 491 -1.55 10.53 -29.59
N ASP A 492 -2.31 9.92 -28.67
CA ASP A 492 -3.78 9.99 -28.61
C ASP A 492 -4.28 10.92 -27.49
N ALA A 493 -3.38 11.60 -26.78
CA ALA A 493 -3.69 12.49 -25.65
C ALA A 493 -4.67 13.62 -26.00
N ASP A 494 -5.42 14.09 -25.03
CA ASP A 494 -6.31 15.27 -25.14
C ASP A 494 -5.54 16.48 -25.66
N ARG A 495 -5.89 16.99 -26.83
CA ARG A 495 -5.12 17.99 -27.58
C ARG A 495 -5.06 19.37 -26.89
N ASP A 496 -6.02 19.65 -26.03
CA ASP A 496 -6.22 20.90 -25.30
C ASP A 496 -5.54 20.95 -23.92
N LEU A 497 -4.80 19.91 -23.53
CA LEU A 497 -4.06 19.91 -22.28
C LEU A 497 -3.00 21.03 -22.25
N PRO A 498 -3.01 21.91 -21.22
CA PRO A 498 -2.08 23.02 -21.13
C PRO A 498 -0.62 22.59 -21.24
N ILE A 499 -0.25 21.48 -20.56
CA ILE A 499 1.11 20.95 -20.57
C ILE A 499 1.54 20.45 -21.98
N LEU A 500 0.62 19.81 -22.72
CA LEU A 500 0.88 19.31 -24.07
C LEU A 500 1.04 20.46 -25.08
N VAL A 501 0.17 21.46 -24.98
CA VAL A 501 0.27 22.68 -25.82
C VAL A 501 1.60 23.37 -25.59
N LYS A 502 2.00 23.53 -24.33
CA LYS A 502 3.30 24.12 -23.98
C LYS A 502 4.47 23.28 -24.53
N ALA A 503 4.45 21.97 -24.35
CA ALA A 503 5.49 21.08 -24.85
C ALA A 503 5.67 21.15 -26.38
N ARG A 504 4.56 21.23 -27.13
CA ARG A 504 4.62 21.43 -28.61
C ARG A 504 5.28 22.74 -29.01
N ASN A 505 4.99 23.84 -28.32
CA ASN A 505 5.62 25.13 -28.57
C ASN A 505 7.12 25.08 -28.25
N GLU A 506 7.50 24.56 -27.10
CA GLU A 506 8.89 24.36 -26.67
C GLU A 506 9.69 23.52 -27.72
N TYR A 507 9.11 22.45 -28.24
CA TYR A 507 9.73 21.62 -29.28
C TYR A 507 9.94 22.36 -30.60
N GLN A 508 9.01 23.25 -30.98
CA GLN A 508 9.14 24.06 -32.19
C GLN A 508 10.29 25.07 -32.06
N GLU A 509 10.56 25.61 -30.89
CA GLU A 509 11.64 26.56 -30.62
C GLU A 509 13.04 25.92 -30.67
N LEU A 510 13.12 24.58 -30.58
CA LEU A 510 14.39 23.83 -30.73
C LEU A 510 14.89 23.74 -32.21
N LYS A 511 14.05 24.15 -33.17
CA LYS A 511 14.44 24.21 -34.58
C LYS A 511 15.42 25.37 -34.79
#